data_cf807f02b490a672bef56b453ea36c43
#
_entry.id   cf807f02b490a672bef56b453ea36c43
#
_cell.length_a   1.000
_cell.length_b   1.000
_cell.length_c   1.000
_cell.angle_alpha   90.00
_cell.angle_beta   90.00
_cell.angle_gamma   90.00
#
_symmetry.space_group_name_H-M   'P 1'
#
loop_
_entity.id
_entity.type
_entity.pdbx_description
1 polymer ?
#
loop_
_entity_poly.entity_id
_entity_poly.type
_entity_poly.pdbx_seq_one_letter_code
_entity_poly.pdbx_strand_id
1 'polypeptide(L)' 'GACLSIYRYFAELSARGAAIVLVSSNLPELMGLTHRMLVMSGGTFVAEFERRDYDEHRILQQFF' A
#
# COMPACT_ATOMS: atom_id res chain seq x y z
N GLY A 1 -18.57 -3.73 -5.95
CA GLY A 1 -18.91 -3.89 -4.55
C GLY A 1 -18.51 -2.69 -3.72
N ALA A 2 -18.75 -2.77 -2.43
CA ALA A 2 -18.45 -1.68 -1.51
C ALA A 2 -16.97 -1.29 -1.52
N CYS A 3 -16.08 -2.26 -1.65
CA CYS A 3 -14.64 -2.00 -1.70
C CYS A 3 -14.24 -1.13 -2.89
N LEU A 4 -14.87 -1.37 -4.04
CA LEU A 4 -14.56 -0.60 -5.24
C LEU A 4 -14.94 0.88 -5.08
N SER A 5 -16.06 1.14 -4.41
CA SER A 5 -16.49 2.51 -4.12
C SER A 5 -15.53 3.24 -3.18
N ILE A 6 -14.99 2.52 -2.18
CA ILE A 6 -14.01 3.07 -1.27
C ILE A 6 -12.71 3.42 -2.01
N TYR A 7 -12.29 2.56 -2.93
CA TYR A 7 -11.09 2.81 -3.72
C TYR A 7 -11.22 4.05 -4.60
N ARG A 8 -12.38 4.25 -5.21
CA ARG A 8 -12.65 5.46 -5.97
C ARG A 8 -12.59 6.70 -5.10
N TYR A 9 -13.11 6.61 -3.90
CA TYR A 9 -13.08 7.72 -2.94
C TYR A 9 -11.65 8.09 -2.57
N PHE A 10 -10.80 7.10 -2.32
CA PHE A 10 -9.39 7.33 -2.04
C PHE A 10 -8.68 8.01 -3.22
N ALA A 11 -8.97 7.56 -4.43
CA ALA A 11 -8.38 8.16 -5.62
C ALA A 11 -8.78 9.63 -5.79
N GLU A 12 -10.03 9.95 -5.51
CA GLU A 12 -10.52 11.33 -5.56
C GLU A 12 -9.83 12.21 -4.52
N LEU A 13 -9.71 11.72 -3.29
CA LEU A 13 -9.03 12.47 -2.23
C LEU A 13 -7.57 12.73 -2.58
N SER A 14 -6.89 11.71 -3.10
CA SER A 14 -5.50 11.83 -3.51
C SER A 14 -5.34 12.87 -4.63
N ALA A 15 -6.25 12.87 -5.60
CA ALA A 15 -6.22 13.83 -6.70
C ALA A 15 -6.42 15.26 -6.22
N ARG A 16 -7.07 15.45 -5.07
CA ARG A 16 -7.27 16.76 -4.45
C ARG A 16 -6.13 17.18 -3.55
N GLY A 17 -5.06 16.40 -3.50
CA GLY A 17 -3.89 16.72 -2.70
C GLY A 17 -3.90 16.16 -1.29
N ALA A 18 -4.87 15.33 -0.94
CA ALA A 18 -4.91 14.70 0.38
C ALA A 18 -3.86 13.60 0.48
N ALA A 19 -3.28 13.45 1.66
CA ALA A 19 -2.40 12.33 1.97
C ALA A 19 -3.23 11.24 2.65
N ILE A 20 -3.08 10.01 2.18
CA ILE A 20 -3.84 8.87 2.69
C ILE A 20 -2.87 7.81 3.19
N VAL A 21 -3.10 7.33 4.42
CA VAL A 21 -2.35 6.21 4.98
C VAL A 21 -3.28 5.01 5.07
N LEU A 22 -2.89 3.92 4.42
CA LEU A 22 -3.65 2.68 4.41
C LEU A 22 -2.82 1.59 5.09
N VAL A 23 -3.41 0.94 6.08
CA VAL A 23 -2.78 -0.18 6.79
C VAL A 23 -3.56 -1.45 6.46
N SER A 24 -2.87 -2.44 5.89
CA SER A 24 -3.52 -3.68 5.48
C SER A 24 -2.50 -4.81 5.37
N SER A 25 -2.95 -6.03 5.50
CA SER A 25 -2.15 -7.22 5.22
C SER A 25 -2.45 -7.80 3.84
N ASN A 26 -3.36 -7.19 3.09
CA ASN A 26 -3.69 -7.62 1.73
C ASN A 26 -2.74 -6.95 0.75
N LEU A 27 -1.70 -7.66 0.36
CA LEU A 27 -0.65 -7.10 -0.48
C LEU A 27 -1.11 -6.65 -1.87
N PRO A 28 -1.89 -7.43 -2.62
CA PRO A 28 -2.38 -6.97 -3.92
C PRO A 28 -3.16 -5.67 -3.83
N GLU A 29 -3.96 -5.49 -2.79
CA GLU A 29 -4.70 -4.27 -2.55
C GLU A 29 -3.76 -3.08 -2.33
N LEU A 30 -2.77 -3.25 -1.48
CA LEU A 30 -1.79 -2.20 -1.20
C LEU A 30 -1.01 -1.82 -2.46
N MET A 31 -0.59 -2.81 -3.24
CA MET A 31 0.17 -2.56 -4.46
C MET A 31 -0.64 -1.78 -5.48
N GLY A 32 -1.94 -1.99 -5.53
CA GLY A 32 -2.82 -1.31 -6.48
C GLY A 32 -3.22 0.11 -6.07
N LEU A 33 -3.13 0.44 -4.79
CA LEU A 33 -3.69 1.68 -4.26
C LEU A 33 -2.66 2.69 -3.78
N THR A 34 -1.42 2.29 -3.56
CA THR A 34 -0.43 3.12 -2.89
C THR A 34 0.70 3.54 -3.80
N HIS A 35 1.30 4.68 -3.50
CA HIS A 35 2.49 5.18 -4.20
C HIS A 35 3.77 4.73 -3.52
N ARG A 36 3.69 4.47 -2.23
CA ARG A 36 4.83 4.04 -1.43
C ARG A 36 4.32 3.07 -0.36
N MET A 37 5.13 2.08 -0.05
CA MET A 37 4.79 1.06 0.92
C MET A 37 5.91 0.93 1.94
N LEU A 38 5.52 0.86 3.20
CA LEU A 38 6.43 0.56 4.30
C LEU A 38 6.04 -0.81 4.84
N VAL A 39 7.01 -1.70 4.96
CA VAL A 39 6.79 -3.04 5.52
C VAL A 39 7.20 -3.02 6.98
N MET A 40 6.30 -3.48 7.84
CA MET A 40 6.54 -3.53 9.27
C MET A 40 6.60 -4.98 9.74
N SER A 41 7.57 -5.28 10.59
CA SER A 41 7.70 -6.60 11.19
C SER A 41 8.33 -6.45 12.58
N GLY A 42 7.77 -7.17 13.55
CA GLY A 42 8.29 -7.10 14.92
C GLY A 42 8.20 -5.72 15.56
N GLY A 43 7.25 -4.90 15.14
CA GLY A 43 7.06 -3.57 15.68
C GLY A 43 7.94 -2.49 15.06
N THR A 44 8.72 -2.82 14.03
CA THR A 44 9.59 -1.85 13.36
C THR A 44 9.41 -1.91 11.84
N PHE A 45 9.77 -0.82 11.17
CA PHE A 45 9.81 -0.80 9.72
C PHE A 45 11.08 -1.51 9.24
N VAL A 46 10.91 -2.51 8.38
CA VAL A 46 12.03 -3.33 7.88
C VAL A 46 12.34 -3.07 6.42
N ALA A 47 11.44 -2.45 5.67
CA ALA A 47 11.66 -2.15 4.25
C ALA A 47 10.73 -1.04 3.79
N GLU A 48 11.15 -0.37 2.71
CA GLU A 48 10.36 0.65 2.04
C GLU A 48 10.44 0.41 0.53
N PHE A 49 9.31 0.51 -0.14
CA PHE A 49 9.24 0.35 -1.60
C PHE A 49 8.49 1.53 -2.21
N GLU A 50 9.00 2.05 -3.31
CA GLU A 50 8.26 2.99 -4.15
C GLU A 50 7.44 2.20 -5.17
N ARG A 51 6.37 2.80 -5.69
CA ARG A 51 5.48 2.11 -6.63
C ARG A 51 6.21 1.47 -7.81
N ARG A 52 7.19 2.15 -8.35
CA ARG A 52 7.98 1.63 -9.48
C ARG A 52 8.77 0.37 -9.15
N ASP A 53 9.01 0.13 -7.85
CA ASP A 53 9.79 -1.00 -7.36
C ASP A 53 8.91 -2.12 -6.80
N TYR A 54 7.59 -2.02 -6.93
CA TYR A 54 6.68 -3.02 -6.40
C TYR A 54 6.85 -4.34 -7.13
N ASP A 55 7.17 -5.36 -6.36
CA ASP A 55 7.32 -6.74 -6.81
C ASP A 55 6.82 -7.60 -5.66
N GLU A 56 5.72 -8.32 -5.87
CA GLU A 56 5.09 -9.11 -4.82
C GLU A 56 6.07 -10.08 -4.16
N HIS A 57 6.91 -10.72 -4.96
CA HIS A 57 7.89 -11.67 -4.44
C HIS A 57 8.90 -11.00 -3.51
N ARG A 58 9.44 -9.86 -3.92
CA ARG A 58 10.39 -9.09 -3.11
C ARG A 58 9.76 -8.59 -1.82
N ILE A 59 8.53 -8.11 -1.92
CA ILE A 59 7.83 -7.58 -0.75
C ILE A 59 7.55 -8.70 0.24
N LEU A 60 7.09 -9.86 -0.24
CA LEU A 60 6.81 -11.01 0.61
C LEU A 60 8.06 -11.53 1.33
N GLN A 61 9.22 -11.40 0.72
CA GLN A 61 10.47 -11.81 1.35
C GLN A 61 10.76 -11.03 2.64
N GLN A 62 10.20 -9.83 2.80
CA GLN A 62 10.41 -9.02 4.00
C GLN A 62 9.60 -9.50 5.20
N PHE A 63 8.59 -10.32 4.97
CA PHE A 63 7.76 -10.87 6.05
C PHE A 63 8.37 -12.12 6.70
N PHE A 64 9.36 -12.72 6.09
CA PHE A 64 9.91 -14.00 6.54
C PHE A 64 11.40 -13.95 6.86
#